data_70a530fb807139abebd63f37f8675005
#
_entry.id   70a530fb807139abebd63f37f8675005
#
_cell.length_a   1.000
_cell.length_b   1.000
_cell.length_c   1.000
_cell.angle_alpha   90.00
_cell.angle_beta   90.00
_cell.angle_gamma   90.00
#
_symmetry.space_group_name_H-M   'P 1'
#
loop_
_entity.id
_entity.type
_entity.pdbx_description
1 polymer ?
#
loop_
_entity_poly.entity_id
_entity_poly.type
_entity_poly.pdbx_seq_one_letter_code
_entity_poly.pdbx_strand_id
1 'polypeptide(L)'
;NKYTGAGSDYQYGYLTATPYTSSNNPDGSTDKCTAFEIWNGTENVTLYTDGVKTTSLTTGDVLVYTVDGKYIDVETSATDIHMEKAAVYGFDYKSEGNIVFNTVTKKDVTYKLDKDCVFLAVNDEDNEGVGNDMNQLVKAEPNANNTAYVANATIIYDNDNKVVAVIFDVENNKWMTGGSAEF
;
A
#
# COMPACT_ATOMS: atom_id res chain seq x y z
N ASN A 1 -5.74 10.24 -1.73
CA ASN A 1 -6.89 10.01 -0.86
C ASN A 1 -6.42 9.84 0.58
N LYS A 2 -7.22 10.34 1.51
CA LYS A 2 -6.92 10.37 2.92
C LYS A 2 -7.96 9.54 3.67
N TYR A 3 -7.51 8.55 4.40
CA TYR A 3 -8.38 7.79 5.28
C TYR A 3 -8.59 8.56 6.58
N THR A 4 -9.84 8.72 6.98
CA THR A 4 -10.23 9.49 8.17
C THR A 4 -10.92 8.64 9.25
N GLY A 5 -10.85 7.32 9.14
CA GLY A 5 -11.39 6.39 10.12
C GLY A 5 -10.54 6.27 11.38
N ALA A 6 -10.37 5.05 11.87
CA ALA A 6 -9.46 4.78 12.98
C ALA A 6 -8.06 5.34 12.67
N GLY A 7 -7.40 6.01 13.61
CA GLY A 7 -6.10 6.63 13.41
C GLY A 7 -6.07 7.87 12.54
N SER A 8 -7.21 8.33 12.10
CA SER A 8 -7.45 9.62 11.49
C SER A 8 -6.70 9.94 10.19
N ASP A 9 -5.55 10.54 10.23
CA ASP A 9 -4.92 11.24 9.10
C ASP A 9 -3.93 10.39 8.31
N TYR A 10 -4.02 9.08 8.41
CA TYR A 10 -3.10 8.18 7.72
C TYR A 10 -3.19 8.31 6.21
N GLN A 11 -2.04 8.34 5.59
CA GLN A 11 -1.86 8.21 4.16
C GLN A 11 -1.05 6.95 3.87
N TYR A 12 -1.20 6.42 2.67
CA TYR A 12 -0.60 5.15 2.26
C TYR A 12 0.22 5.36 1.02
N GLY A 13 1.35 4.68 0.96
CA GLY A 13 2.26 4.83 -0.16
C GLY A 13 3.04 3.57 -0.44
N TYR A 14 3.59 3.54 -1.64
CA TYR A 14 4.50 2.53 -2.12
C TYR A 14 5.84 3.17 -2.43
N LEU A 15 6.93 2.63 -1.86
CA LEU A 15 8.26 3.17 -2.07
C LEU A 15 8.82 2.79 -3.45
N THR A 16 9.06 3.79 -4.27
CA THR A 16 9.67 3.62 -5.59
C THR A 16 11.19 3.69 -5.54
N ALA A 17 11.74 4.09 -4.40
CA ALA A 17 13.17 4.08 -4.12
C ALA A 17 13.42 3.82 -2.63
N THR A 18 14.57 3.27 -2.31
CA THR A 18 15.01 3.15 -0.92
C THR A 18 15.23 4.54 -0.34
N PRO A 19 14.71 4.85 0.86
CA PRO A 19 14.90 6.16 1.48
C PRO A 19 16.37 6.55 1.60
N TYR A 20 16.65 7.82 1.45
CA TYR A 20 18.02 8.33 1.41
C TYR A 20 18.15 9.66 2.15
N THR A 21 19.36 10.00 2.55
CA THR A 21 19.67 11.29 3.16
C THR A 21 19.72 12.37 2.08
N SER A 22 19.04 13.48 2.33
CA SER A 22 18.94 14.62 1.41
C SER A 22 19.30 15.93 2.11
N SER A 23 19.80 16.88 1.33
CA SER A 23 19.99 18.28 1.76
C SER A 23 18.85 19.19 1.28
N ASN A 24 17.84 18.64 0.64
CA ASN A 24 16.70 19.40 0.11
C ASN A 24 15.61 19.56 1.17
N ASN A 25 15.98 20.18 2.28
CA ASN A 25 15.03 20.39 3.37
C ASN A 25 13.90 21.33 2.93
N PRO A 26 12.62 20.95 3.16
CA PRO A 26 11.49 21.78 2.73
C PRO A 26 11.37 23.10 3.48
N ASP A 27 12.12 23.33 4.56
CA ASP A 27 12.20 24.63 5.22
C ASP A 27 13.13 25.63 4.51
N GLY A 28 13.81 25.21 3.44
CA GLY A 28 14.74 26.02 2.67
C GLY A 28 16.17 26.02 3.20
N SER A 29 16.45 25.35 4.30
CA SER A 29 17.80 25.15 4.84
C SER A 29 18.55 24.03 4.10
N THR A 30 19.82 23.88 4.44
CA THR A 30 20.65 22.75 3.98
C THR A 30 20.78 21.64 5.03
N ASP A 31 20.02 21.73 6.10
CA ASP A 31 20.01 20.71 7.14
C ASP A 31 19.54 19.37 6.57
N LYS A 32 20.25 18.32 6.94
CA LYS A 32 19.97 16.99 6.41
C LYS A 32 18.63 16.44 6.91
N CYS A 33 17.94 15.76 6.03
CA CYS A 33 16.69 15.05 6.29
C CYS A 33 16.69 13.71 5.56
N THR A 34 15.70 12.88 5.81
CA THR A 34 15.51 11.64 5.07
C THR A 34 14.42 11.85 4.02
N ALA A 35 14.71 11.50 2.78
CA ALA A 35 13.80 11.60 1.66
C ALA A 35 13.15 10.25 1.37
N PHE A 36 11.84 10.28 1.13
CA PHE A 36 11.02 9.15 0.73
C PHE A 36 10.38 9.44 -0.61
N GLU A 37 10.67 8.60 -1.60
CA GLU A 37 10.02 8.67 -2.91
C GLU A 37 8.85 7.70 -2.93
N ILE A 38 7.64 8.24 -3.05
CA ILE A 38 6.39 7.53 -2.77
C ILE A 38 5.44 7.65 -3.96
N TRP A 39 4.92 6.50 -4.41
CA TRP A 39 3.70 6.47 -5.20
C TRP A 39 2.50 6.57 -4.27
N ASN A 40 1.68 7.59 -4.46
CA ASN A 40 0.51 7.84 -3.62
C ASN A 40 -0.84 7.46 -4.26
N GLY A 41 -0.78 6.80 -5.42
CA GLY A 41 -1.95 6.44 -6.22
C GLY A 41 -2.23 7.42 -7.36
N THR A 42 -1.71 8.62 -7.30
CA THR A 42 -1.92 9.67 -8.30
C THR A 42 -0.62 10.11 -8.95
N GLU A 43 0.44 10.23 -8.16
CA GLU A 43 1.74 10.70 -8.62
C GLU A 43 2.87 10.18 -7.74
N ASN A 44 4.08 10.22 -8.26
CA ASN A 44 5.28 10.07 -7.45
C ASN A 44 5.58 11.38 -6.75
N VAL A 45 5.70 11.32 -5.44
CA VAL A 45 6.06 12.48 -4.62
C VAL A 45 7.34 12.17 -3.84
N THR A 46 8.15 13.19 -3.62
CA THR A 46 9.27 13.11 -2.70
C THR A 46 8.89 13.86 -1.44
N LEU A 47 8.85 13.17 -0.33
CA LEU A 47 8.51 13.73 0.98
C LEU A 47 9.70 13.57 1.93
N TYR A 48 9.79 14.45 2.90
CA TYR A 48 10.96 14.57 3.76
C TYR A 48 10.57 14.49 5.23
N THR A 49 11.44 13.89 6.03
CA THR A 49 11.31 13.88 7.49
C THR A 49 11.92 15.14 8.10
N ASP A 50 11.49 15.48 9.30
CA ASP A 50 12.15 16.52 10.10
C ASP A 50 13.44 15.92 10.70
N GLY A 51 14.56 16.32 10.09
CA GLY A 51 15.87 15.74 10.39
C GLY A 51 16.06 14.33 9.82
N VAL A 52 17.26 13.81 9.95
CA VAL A 52 17.58 12.44 9.48
C VAL A 52 16.92 11.40 10.36
N LYS A 53 16.21 10.47 9.75
CA LYS A 53 15.57 9.33 10.42
C LYS A 53 16.14 8.02 9.91
N THR A 54 16.41 7.11 10.82
CA THR A 54 16.76 5.74 10.47
C THR A 54 15.51 4.95 10.13
N THR A 55 15.56 4.21 9.03
CA THR A 55 14.45 3.34 8.60
C THR A 55 14.99 2.05 8.03
N SER A 56 14.24 0.97 8.21
CA SER A 56 14.49 -0.32 7.56
C SER A 56 13.73 -0.49 6.25
N LEU A 57 12.92 0.49 5.86
CA LEU A 57 12.14 0.45 4.63
C LEU A 57 13.05 0.55 3.40
N THR A 58 12.69 -0.19 2.37
CA THR A 58 13.43 -0.24 1.10
C THR A 58 12.47 -0.12 -0.08
N THR A 59 13.02 0.00 -1.26
CA THR A 59 12.25 0.01 -2.52
C THR A 59 11.25 -1.15 -2.55
N GLY A 60 10.01 -0.87 -2.89
CA GLY A 60 8.93 -1.85 -2.98
C GLY A 60 8.15 -2.05 -1.69
N ASP A 61 8.58 -1.46 -0.59
CA ASP A 61 7.83 -1.52 0.65
C ASP A 61 6.62 -0.59 0.62
N VAL A 62 5.59 -1.00 1.34
CA VAL A 62 4.40 -0.20 1.62
C VAL A 62 4.59 0.53 2.93
N LEU A 63 4.21 1.79 2.98
CA LEU A 63 4.29 2.58 4.20
C LEU A 63 2.99 3.29 4.51
N VAL A 64 2.81 3.53 5.80
CA VAL A 64 1.75 4.37 6.36
C VAL A 64 2.42 5.60 6.94
N TYR A 65 1.89 6.77 6.65
CA TYR A 65 2.47 8.02 7.12
C TYR A 65 1.42 9.08 7.35
N THR A 66 1.78 10.07 8.12
CA THR A 66 1.03 11.32 8.27
C THR A 66 1.90 12.48 7.79
N VAL A 67 1.27 13.59 7.47
CA VAL A 67 1.96 14.82 7.09
C VAL A 67 1.66 15.88 8.14
N ASP A 68 2.71 16.43 8.71
CA ASP A 68 2.65 17.55 9.65
C ASP A 68 3.42 18.72 9.08
N GLY A 69 2.68 19.73 8.62
CA GLY A 69 3.28 20.87 7.95
C GLY A 69 4.03 20.47 6.67
N LYS A 70 5.35 20.64 6.70
CA LYS A 70 6.23 20.35 5.56
C LYS A 70 6.85 18.96 5.60
N TYR A 71 6.65 18.22 6.68
CA TYR A 71 7.35 16.98 6.97
C TYR A 71 6.40 15.81 7.07
N ILE A 72 6.92 14.62 6.80
CA ILE A 72 6.19 13.37 7.04
C ILE A 72 6.68 12.70 8.33
N ASP A 73 5.74 12.00 8.96
CA ASP A 73 6.00 11.03 10.00
C ASP A 73 5.59 9.66 9.50
N VAL A 74 6.54 8.73 9.40
CA VAL A 74 6.26 7.36 9.02
C VAL A 74 5.77 6.59 10.24
N GLU A 75 4.60 5.97 10.12
CA GLU A 75 4.01 5.18 11.19
C GLU A 75 4.62 3.79 11.21
N THR A 76 5.15 3.38 12.36
CA THR A 76 5.80 2.09 12.53
C THR A 76 5.22 1.24 13.65
N SER A 77 4.31 1.78 14.44
CA SER A 77 3.80 1.14 15.65
C SER A 77 2.30 1.38 15.89
N ALA A 78 1.55 1.65 14.83
CA ALA A 78 0.11 1.82 14.96
C ALA A 78 -0.55 0.57 15.55
N THR A 79 -1.52 0.77 16.43
CA THR A 79 -2.31 -0.30 17.05
C THR A 79 -3.74 -0.36 16.54
N ASP A 80 -4.15 0.64 15.78
CA ASP A 80 -5.49 0.81 15.23
C ASP A 80 -5.62 0.36 13.78
N ILE A 81 -4.51 0.07 13.13
CA ILE A 81 -4.45 -0.50 11.79
C ILE A 81 -3.46 -1.65 11.74
N HIS A 82 -3.68 -2.55 10.79
CA HIS A 82 -2.86 -3.73 10.56
C HIS A 82 -2.47 -3.82 9.10
N MET A 83 -1.26 -4.26 8.83
CA MET A 83 -0.75 -4.45 7.48
C MET A 83 -0.41 -5.92 7.27
N GLU A 84 -0.87 -6.48 6.15
CA GLU A 84 -0.64 -7.89 5.85
C GLU A 84 -0.52 -8.11 4.35
N LYS A 85 0.35 -9.04 3.96
CA LYS A 85 0.43 -9.51 2.57
C LYS A 85 -0.73 -10.44 2.27
N ALA A 86 -1.30 -10.28 1.08
CA ALA A 86 -2.45 -11.07 0.67
C ALA A 86 -2.47 -11.27 -0.84
N ALA A 87 -3.17 -12.31 -1.28
CA ALA A 87 -3.65 -12.39 -2.65
C ALA A 87 -5.08 -11.88 -2.70
N VAL A 88 -5.38 -11.08 -3.71
CA VAL A 88 -6.71 -10.55 -3.98
C VAL A 88 -7.35 -11.42 -5.05
N TYR A 89 -8.53 -11.95 -4.76
CA TYR A 89 -9.32 -12.68 -5.76
C TYR A 89 -10.31 -11.74 -6.44
N GLY A 90 -10.57 -11.99 -7.71
CA GLY A 90 -11.42 -11.15 -8.53
C GLY A 90 -12.89 -11.29 -8.20
N PHE A 91 -13.44 -10.27 -7.61
CA PHE A 91 -14.84 -10.13 -7.27
C PHE A 91 -15.40 -8.82 -7.78
N ASP A 92 -16.71 -8.75 -7.84
CA ASP A 92 -17.41 -7.50 -8.07
C ASP A 92 -17.39 -6.64 -6.80
N TYR A 93 -16.21 -6.14 -6.47
CA TYR A 93 -16.03 -5.30 -5.28
C TYR A 93 -16.84 -4.00 -5.36
N LYS A 94 -17.24 -3.57 -6.55
CA LYS A 94 -17.99 -2.33 -6.75
C LYS A 94 -19.42 -2.44 -6.24
N SER A 95 -20.06 -3.58 -6.49
CA SER A 95 -21.45 -3.76 -6.10
C SER A 95 -21.60 -4.19 -4.64
N GLU A 96 -20.69 -5.00 -4.15
CA GLU A 96 -20.82 -5.61 -2.83
C GLU A 96 -20.01 -4.90 -1.74
N GLY A 97 -19.00 -4.14 -2.11
CA GLY A 97 -18.10 -3.51 -1.14
C GLY A 97 -17.25 -4.50 -0.34
N ASN A 98 -17.22 -5.75 -0.77
CA ASN A 98 -16.48 -6.84 -0.16
C ASN A 98 -15.44 -7.38 -1.13
N ILE A 99 -14.36 -7.91 -0.57
CA ILE A 99 -13.32 -8.55 -1.36
C ILE A 99 -12.78 -9.74 -0.56
N VAL A 100 -12.48 -10.82 -1.26
CA VAL A 100 -11.87 -11.97 -0.61
C VAL A 100 -10.36 -11.88 -0.77
N PHE A 101 -9.68 -12.02 0.35
CA PHE A 101 -8.23 -12.09 0.40
C PHE A 101 -7.80 -13.46 0.94
N ASN A 102 -6.70 -13.92 0.43
CA ASN A 102 -5.97 -15.02 1.02
C ASN A 102 -4.68 -14.42 1.62
N THR A 103 -4.69 -14.25 2.92
CA THR A 103 -3.55 -13.66 3.63
C THR A 103 -2.57 -14.74 4.07
N VAL A 104 -1.38 -14.33 4.50
CA VAL A 104 -0.37 -15.27 5.00
C VAL A 104 -0.82 -15.99 6.28
N THR A 105 -1.72 -15.40 7.05
CA THR A 105 -2.21 -15.96 8.31
C THR A 105 -3.60 -16.58 8.21
N LYS A 106 -4.40 -16.14 7.23
CA LYS A 106 -5.80 -16.61 7.09
C LYS A 106 -6.10 -16.83 5.62
N LYS A 107 -6.71 -17.96 5.30
CA LYS A 107 -7.16 -18.31 3.94
C LYS A 107 -8.63 -17.97 3.75
N ASP A 108 -8.96 -17.51 2.56
CA ASP A 108 -10.33 -17.23 2.11
C ASP A 108 -11.13 -16.37 3.10
N VAL A 109 -10.52 -15.28 3.53
CA VAL A 109 -11.18 -14.33 4.43
C VAL A 109 -11.81 -13.22 3.62
N THR A 110 -13.11 -13.02 3.83
CA THR A 110 -13.82 -11.88 3.24
C THR A 110 -13.67 -10.67 4.15
N TYR A 111 -13.10 -9.61 3.58
CA TYR A 111 -13.02 -8.32 4.24
C TYR A 111 -13.97 -7.33 3.57
N LYS A 112 -14.61 -6.51 4.38
CA LYS A 112 -15.39 -5.40 3.87
C LYS A 112 -14.47 -4.22 3.58
N LEU A 113 -14.62 -3.63 2.41
CA LEU A 113 -13.91 -2.40 2.08
C LEU A 113 -14.53 -1.23 2.85
N ASP A 114 -13.68 -0.39 3.42
CA ASP A 114 -14.12 0.93 3.86
C ASP A 114 -14.58 1.75 2.64
N LYS A 115 -15.58 2.60 2.83
CA LYS A 115 -16.12 3.45 1.76
C LYS A 115 -15.06 4.35 1.13
N ASP A 116 -14.04 4.73 1.89
CA ASP A 116 -12.93 5.58 1.46
C ASP A 116 -11.65 4.78 1.22
N CYS A 117 -11.76 3.47 0.98
CA CYS A 117 -10.62 2.60 0.74
C CYS A 117 -9.75 3.13 -0.40
N VAL A 118 -8.47 3.21 -0.14
CA VAL A 118 -7.46 3.67 -1.09
C VAL A 118 -6.91 2.49 -1.87
N PHE A 119 -6.83 2.62 -3.18
CA PHE A 119 -6.20 1.63 -4.05
C PHE A 119 -4.93 2.21 -4.66
N LEU A 120 -3.82 1.48 -4.53
CA LEU A 120 -2.57 1.79 -5.22
C LEU A 120 -2.23 0.62 -6.14
N ALA A 121 -2.25 0.89 -7.43
CA ALA A 121 -1.82 -0.07 -8.44
C ALA A 121 -0.34 0.17 -8.74
N VAL A 122 0.46 -0.88 -8.64
CA VAL A 122 1.91 -0.81 -8.82
C VAL A 122 2.39 -1.93 -9.73
N ASN A 123 3.55 -1.73 -10.33
CA ASN A 123 4.35 -2.79 -10.93
C ASN A 123 5.56 -3.05 -10.02
N ASP A 124 5.56 -4.16 -9.30
CA ASP A 124 6.60 -4.44 -8.32
C ASP A 124 7.91 -4.95 -8.95
N GLU A 125 7.87 -5.33 -10.21
CA GLU A 125 9.09 -5.71 -10.94
C GLU A 125 9.95 -4.48 -11.26
N ASP A 126 9.31 -3.38 -11.66
CA ASP A 126 9.97 -2.12 -11.98
C ASP A 126 9.92 -1.10 -10.83
N ASN A 127 9.24 -1.44 -9.75
CA ASN A 127 9.03 -0.57 -8.58
C ASN A 127 8.46 0.79 -8.95
N GLU A 128 7.37 0.77 -9.70
CA GLU A 128 6.69 1.98 -10.14
C GLU A 128 5.19 1.94 -9.86
N GLY A 129 4.60 3.10 -9.66
CA GLY A 129 3.16 3.26 -9.59
C GLY A 129 2.55 3.33 -10.97
N VAL A 130 1.39 2.68 -11.15
CA VAL A 130 0.70 2.63 -12.45
C VAL A 130 -0.76 3.06 -12.36
N GLY A 131 -1.27 3.32 -11.17
CA GLY A 131 -2.64 3.81 -11.03
C GLY A 131 -3.21 3.68 -9.63
N ASN A 132 -4.53 3.73 -9.55
CA ASN A 132 -5.27 3.78 -8.30
C ASN A 132 -6.66 3.09 -8.37
N ASP A 133 -6.88 2.21 -9.31
CA ASP A 133 -8.18 1.55 -9.50
C ASP A 133 -7.98 0.04 -9.62
N MET A 134 -8.78 -0.73 -8.90
CA MET A 134 -8.80 -2.20 -8.98
C MET A 134 -9.11 -2.74 -10.39
N ASN A 135 -9.73 -1.95 -11.24
CA ASN A 135 -9.92 -2.33 -12.65
C ASN A 135 -8.62 -2.47 -13.43
N GLN A 136 -7.51 -1.99 -12.89
CA GLN A 136 -6.19 -2.13 -13.50
C GLN A 136 -5.56 -3.51 -13.23
N LEU A 137 -6.24 -4.38 -12.48
CA LEU A 137 -5.82 -5.77 -12.35
C LEU A 137 -5.78 -6.44 -13.70
N VAL A 138 -4.64 -7.04 -14.01
CA VAL A 138 -4.51 -7.92 -15.17
C VAL A 138 -5.26 -9.21 -14.85
N LYS A 139 -6.07 -9.69 -15.81
CA LYS A 139 -6.74 -10.97 -15.67
C LYS A 139 -5.71 -12.08 -15.61
N ALA A 140 -5.65 -12.77 -14.48
CA ALA A 140 -4.95 -14.03 -14.39
C ALA A 140 -5.74 -15.13 -15.10
N GLU A 141 -5.06 -16.20 -15.48
CA GLU A 141 -5.74 -17.43 -15.87
C GLU A 141 -6.70 -17.83 -14.76
N PRO A 142 -7.95 -18.19 -15.07
CA PRO A 142 -8.90 -18.62 -14.06
C PRO A 142 -8.32 -19.82 -13.29
N ASN A 143 -8.35 -19.75 -11.98
CA ASN A 143 -8.05 -20.92 -11.17
C ASN A 143 -9.15 -21.99 -11.34
N ALA A 144 -8.96 -23.17 -10.73
CA ALA A 144 -9.92 -24.27 -10.81
C ALA A 144 -11.34 -23.91 -10.32
N ASN A 145 -11.48 -22.81 -9.60
CA ASN A 145 -12.74 -22.30 -9.04
C ASN A 145 -13.34 -21.15 -9.87
N ASN A 146 -12.82 -20.87 -11.05
CA ASN A 146 -13.23 -19.77 -11.92
C ASN A 146 -13.11 -18.36 -11.30
N THR A 147 -12.20 -18.20 -10.38
CA THR A 147 -11.86 -16.88 -9.87
C THR A 147 -11.12 -16.10 -10.96
N ALA A 148 -11.68 -14.99 -11.41
CA ALA A 148 -11.25 -14.34 -12.63
C ALA A 148 -9.95 -13.54 -12.50
N TYR A 149 -9.57 -13.16 -11.28
CA TYR A 149 -8.41 -12.31 -11.04
C TYR A 149 -7.67 -12.78 -9.81
N VAL A 150 -6.36 -12.73 -9.87
CA VAL A 150 -5.50 -12.88 -8.71
C VAL A 150 -4.43 -11.82 -8.79
N ALA A 151 -4.24 -11.09 -7.74
CA ALA A 151 -3.13 -10.16 -7.61
C ALA A 151 -2.47 -10.33 -6.26
N ASN A 152 -1.17 -10.17 -6.24
CA ASN A 152 -0.42 -10.04 -5.01
C ASN A 152 -0.61 -8.62 -4.47
N ALA A 153 -0.85 -8.52 -3.19
CA ALA A 153 -1.15 -7.23 -2.57
C ALA A 153 -0.58 -7.13 -1.16
N THR A 154 -0.51 -5.90 -0.70
CA THR A 154 -0.47 -5.57 0.72
C THR A 154 -1.79 -4.92 1.06
N ILE A 155 -2.46 -5.42 2.08
CA ILE A 155 -3.71 -4.85 2.58
C ILE A 155 -3.46 -4.18 3.91
N ILE A 156 -4.18 -3.07 4.12
CA ILE A 156 -4.20 -2.38 5.40
C ILE A 156 -5.64 -2.33 5.86
N TYR A 157 -5.91 -2.79 7.06
CA TYR A 157 -7.25 -2.89 7.61
C TYR A 157 -7.28 -2.40 9.06
N ASP A 158 -8.45 -1.95 9.50
CA ASP A 158 -8.66 -1.48 10.87
C ASP A 158 -9.04 -2.61 11.84
N ASN A 159 -9.29 -2.27 13.09
CA ASN A 159 -9.65 -3.23 14.13
C ASN A 159 -11.03 -3.86 13.92
N ASP A 160 -11.85 -3.31 13.04
CA ASP A 160 -13.15 -3.87 12.65
C ASP A 160 -13.07 -4.73 11.38
N ASN A 161 -11.84 -5.06 10.95
CA ASN A 161 -11.56 -5.80 9.72
C ASN A 161 -12.08 -5.11 8.46
N LYS A 162 -12.18 -3.78 8.48
CA LYS A 162 -12.43 -2.99 7.28
C LYS A 162 -11.11 -2.64 6.61
N VAL A 163 -11.03 -2.93 5.33
CA VAL A 163 -9.85 -2.63 4.53
C VAL A 163 -9.85 -1.15 4.16
N VAL A 164 -8.80 -0.45 4.53
CA VAL A 164 -8.64 0.99 4.31
C VAL A 164 -7.69 1.29 3.17
N ALA A 165 -6.82 0.36 2.81
CA ALA A 165 -5.95 0.48 1.64
C ALA A 165 -5.62 -0.89 1.06
N VAL A 166 -5.50 -0.94 -0.25
CA VAL A 166 -5.04 -2.11 -1.01
C VAL A 166 -3.96 -1.64 -1.98
N ILE A 167 -2.76 -2.12 -1.77
CA ILE A 167 -1.64 -1.89 -2.68
C ILE A 167 -1.41 -3.20 -3.42
N PHE A 168 -1.68 -3.22 -4.72
CA PHE A 168 -1.68 -4.46 -5.49
C PHE A 168 -0.78 -4.38 -6.72
N ASP A 169 -0.20 -5.53 -7.08
CA ASP A 169 0.65 -5.67 -8.24
C ASP A 169 -0.19 -5.96 -9.48
N VAL A 170 -0.04 -5.14 -10.51
CA VAL A 170 -0.77 -5.32 -11.77
C VAL A 170 -0.24 -6.47 -12.62
N GLU A 171 1.00 -6.90 -12.38
CA GLU A 171 1.59 -8.07 -13.04
C GLU A 171 1.11 -9.40 -12.45
N ASN A 172 0.47 -9.39 -11.32
CA ASN A 172 -0.28 -10.40 -10.57
C ASN A 172 0.38 -11.75 -10.31
N ASN A 173 1.41 -12.12 -11.02
CA ASN A 173 1.98 -13.48 -11.00
C ASN A 173 3.03 -13.70 -9.93
N LYS A 174 3.41 -12.68 -9.22
CA LYS A 174 4.47 -12.74 -8.21
C LYS A 174 3.98 -12.13 -6.91
N TRP A 175 4.52 -12.61 -5.82
CA TRP A 175 4.26 -12.02 -4.53
C TRP A 175 4.95 -10.68 -4.40
N MET A 176 4.22 -9.69 -3.97
CA MET A 176 4.84 -8.48 -3.50
C MET A 176 5.76 -8.81 -2.33
N THR A 177 7.03 -8.48 -2.46
CA THR A 177 8.04 -8.63 -1.39
C THR A 177 8.09 -10.02 -0.73
N GLY A 178 8.36 -11.07 -1.51
CA GLY A 178 8.72 -12.38 -0.97
C GLY A 178 7.62 -13.11 -0.19
N GLY A 179 6.39 -12.93 -0.56
CA GLY A 179 5.29 -13.71 -0.05
C GLY A 179 5.31 -15.14 -0.58
N SER A 180 4.49 -16.00 -0.01
CA SER A 180 4.34 -17.37 -0.45
C SER A 180 3.59 -17.45 -1.78
N ALA A 181 4.00 -18.33 -2.66
CA ALA A 181 3.29 -18.62 -3.90
C ALA A 181 2.04 -19.49 -3.70
N GLU A 182 1.75 -19.86 -2.47
CA GLU A 182 0.67 -20.80 -2.11
C GLU A 182 -0.65 -20.12 -1.77
N PHE A 183 -0.97 -19.12 -2.42
CA PHE A 183 -2.29 -18.56 -2.17
C PHE A 183 -3.37 -19.26 -2.95
#